data_69e53fb5b23f15b286fd874a0a1ea3b3
#
_entry.id   69e53fb5b23f15b286fd874a0a1ea3b3
#
_cell.length_a   1.000
_cell.length_b   1.000
_cell.length_c   1.000
_cell.angle_alpha   90.00
_cell.angle_beta   90.00
_cell.angle_gamma   90.00
#
_symmetry.space_group_name_H-M   'P 1'
#
loop_
_entity.id
_entity.type
_entity.pdbx_description
1 polymer ?
#
loop_
_entity_poly.entity_id
_entity_poly.type
_entity_poly.pdbx_seq_one_letter_code
_entity_poly.pdbx_strand_id
1 'polypeptide(L)'
;GPSDSKMMCYGQVVAWEWKRKGTRVYHLEMLPYYRNKKDFVDTLGHEMIHLYQMANVGDSGNHNKLFYSFRPKLNKIGLDL
;
A
#
# COMPACT_ATOMS: atom_id res chain seq x y z
N GLY A 1 -2.15 -4.88 -10.82
CA GLY A 1 -2.45 -4.83 -12.25
C GLY A 1 -2.98 -6.15 -12.77
N PRO A 2 -3.36 -6.22 -14.05
CA PRO A 2 -3.90 -7.45 -14.62
C PRO A 2 -2.97 -8.65 -14.51
N SER A 3 -1.67 -8.40 -14.55
CA SER A 3 -0.67 -9.44 -14.39
C SER A 3 -0.67 -10.04 -12.98
N ASP A 4 -1.19 -9.30 -12.01
CA ASP A 4 -1.21 -9.73 -10.62
C ASP A 4 -2.31 -10.75 -10.35
N SER A 5 -3.24 -10.93 -11.28
CA SER A 5 -4.34 -11.88 -11.11
C SER A 5 -3.86 -13.32 -10.96
N LYS A 6 -2.67 -13.63 -11.47
CA LYS A 6 -2.06 -14.95 -11.36
C LYS A 6 -1.03 -15.02 -10.26
N MET A 7 -0.67 -13.90 -9.66
CA MET A 7 0.31 -13.82 -8.59
C MET A 7 -0.41 -13.49 -7.30
N MET A 8 0.09 -14.07 -6.21
CA MET A 8 -0.45 -13.74 -4.90
C MET A 8 -0.11 -12.28 -4.59
N CYS A 9 -1.14 -11.50 -4.28
CA CYS A 9 -0.95 -10.13 -3.84
C CYS A 9 -0.35 -10.15 -2.44
N TYR A 10 0.79 -9.48 -2.24
CA TYR A 10 1.44 -9.45 -0.93
C TYR A 10 0.70 -8.60 0.10
N GLY A 11 -0.05 -7.64 -0.37
CA GLY A 11 -0.86 -6.78 0.50
C GLY A 11 -1.70 -5.85 -0.34
N GLN A 12 -2.68 -5.21 0.29
CA GLN A 12 -3.51 -4.23 -0.40
C GLN A 12 -4.16 -3.28 0.59
N VAL A 13 -4.56 -2.10 0.08
CA VAL A 13 -5.36 -1.14 0.82
C VAL A 13 -6.76 -1.15 0.24
N VAL A 14 -7.76 -1.32 1.10
CA VAL A 14 -9.16 -1.30 0.70
C VAL A 14 -9.84 -0.12 1.39
N ALA A 15 -10.54 0.68 0.60
CA ALA A 15 -11.27 1.84 1.11
C ALA A 15 -12.76 1.52 1.18
N TRP A 16 -13.36 1.85 2.31
CA TRP A 16 -14.80 1.71 2.53
C TRP A 16 -15.37 3.07 2.84
N GLU A 17 -16.54 3.38 2.27
CA GLU A 17 -17.23 4.62 2.55
C GLU A 17 -18.52 4.34 3.30
N TRP A 18 -18.68 5.00 4.47
CA TRP A 18 -19.92 4.98 5.21
C TRP A 18 -20.80 6.11 4.69
N LYS A 19 -21.74 5.77 3.83
CA LYS A 19 -22.60 6.74 3.17
C LYS A 19 -23.34 7.66 4.12
N ARG A 20 -23.76 7.12 5.26
CA ARG A 20 -24.51 7.88 6.28
C ARG A 20 -23.69 9.00 6.92
N LYS A 21 -22.38 8.76 7.10
CA LYS A 21 -21.50 9.70 7.82
C LYS A 21 -20.53 10.40 6.90
N GLY A 22 -20.47 10.03 5.63
CA GLY A 22 -19.47 10.55 4.71
C GLY A 22 -18.05 10.21 5.15
N THR A 23 -17.89 9.18 5.98
CA THR A 23 -16.60 8.80 6.54
C THR A 23 -15.99 7.69 5.71
N ARG A 24 -14.71 7.82 5.37
CA ARG A 24 -13.95 6.77 4.73
C ARG A 24 -13.14 6.01 5.77
N VAL A 25 -13.16 4.70 5.63
CA VAL A 25 -12.36 3.81 6.45
C VAL A 25 -11.44 3.02 5.54
N TYR A 26 -10.18 2.92 5.91
CA TYR A 26 -9.18 2.23 5.11
C TYR A 26 -8.74 0.98 5.85
N HIS A 27 -8.68 -0.13 5.12
CA HIS A 27 -8.19 -1.39 5.65
C HIS A 27 -6.88 -1.75 4.98
N LEU A 28 -5.86 -1.97 5.78
CA LEU A 28 -4.59 -2.46 5.31
C LEU A 28 -4.60 -3.97 5.45
N GLU A 29 -4.71 -4.66 4.32
CA GLU A 29 -4.80 -6.12 4.31
C GLU A 29 -3.44 -6.71 3.97
N MET A 30 -2.94 -7.54 4.87
CA MET A 30 -1.64 -8.18 4.73
C MET A 30 -1.81 -9.69 4.70
N LEU A 31 -0.83 -10.39 4.14
CA LEU A 31 -0.83 -11.86 4.17
C LEU A 31 -0.57 -12.33 5.60
N PRO A 32 -1.08 -13.53 5.96
CA PRO A 32 -0.80 -14.10 7.28
C PRO A 32 0.64 -14.57 7.44
N TYR A 33 1.35 -14.82 6.33
CA TYR A 33 2.74 -15.30 6.34
C TYR A 33 3.55 -14.64 5.26
N TYR A 34 4.80 -14.35 5.56
CA TYR A 34 5.78 -13.85 4.61
C TYR A 34 7.03 -14.73 4.71
N ARG A 35 7.77 -14.79 3.59
CA ARG A 35 8.99 -15.58 3.50
C ARG A 35 10.01 -15.16 4.56
N ASN A 36 10.10 -13.87 4.83
CA ASN A 36 10.99 -13.32 5.85
C ASN A 36 10.46 -11.96 6.33
N LYS A 37 11.10 -11.44 7.37
CA LYS A 37 10.68 -10.17 7.96
C LYS A 37 10.82 -9.00 6.97
N LYS A 38 11.87 -9.02 6.15
CA LYS A 38 12.11 -7.95 5.18
C LYS A 38 10.96 -7.84 4.19
N ASP A 39 10.50 -8.97 3.65
CA ASP A 39 9.39 -8.97 2.71
C ASP A 39 8.12 -8.41 3.33
N PHE A 40 7.88 -8.73 4.60
CA PHE A 40 6.73 -8.19 5.33
C PHE A 40 6.84 -6.67 5.47
N VAL A 41 7.99 -6.17 5.93
CA VAL A 41 8.17 -4.74 6.18
C VAL A 41 8.19 -3.94 4.89
N ASP A 42 8.82 -4.47 3.83
CA ASP A 42 8.80 -3.82 2.52
C ASP A 42 7.37 -3.71 1.98
N THR A 43 6.58 -4.77 2.12
CA THR A 43 5.18 -4.77 1.70
C THR A 43 4.38 -3.76 2.51
N LEU A 44 4.60 -3.72 3.82
CA LEU A 44 3.91 -2.77 4.69
C LEU A 44 4.20 -1.33 4.27
N GLY A 45 5.47 -1.00 4.01
CA GLY A 45 5.85 0.33 3.54
C GLY A 45 5.19 0.69 2.22
N HIS A 46 5.16 -0.25 1.28
CA HIS A 46 4.51 -0.10 -0.02
C HIS A 46 3.01 0.23 0.16
N GLU A 47 2.31 -0.55 0.98
CA GLU A 47 0.87 -0.36 1.19
C GLU A 47 0.57 0.91 1.96
N MET A 48 1.43 1.32 2.87
CA MET A 48 1.26 2.58 3.58
C MET A 48 1.35 3.79 2.66
N ILE A 49 2.17 3.72 1.61
CA ILE A 49 2.21 4.78 0.60
C ILE A 49 0.87 4.84 -0.15
N HIS A 50 0.33 3.68 -0.53
CA HIS A 50 -0.97 3.66 -1.18
C HIS A 50 -2.07 4.22 -0.27
N LEU A 51 -2.00 3.93 1.01
CA LEU A 51 -2.93 4.50 1.98
C LEU A 51 -2.84 6.04 1.99
N TYR A 52 -1.63 6.57 1.99
CA TYR A 52 -1.41 8.01 1.91
C TYR A 52 -2.02 8.59 0.62
N GLN A 53 -1.78 7.94 -0.51
CA GLN A 53 -2.32 8.39 -1.79
C GLN A 53 -3.86 8.43 -1.77
N MET A 54 -4.48 7.40 -1.25
CA MET A 54 -5.94 7.32 -1.17
C MET A 54 -6.52 8.34 -0.20
N ALA A 55 -5.93 8.47 0.98
CA ALA A 55 -6.49 9.28 2.05
C ALA A 55 -6.24 10.77 1.85
N ASN A 56 -5.10 11.15 1.27
CA ASN A 56 -4.67 12.55 1.24
C ASN A 56 -4.62 13.16 -0.16
N VAL A 57 -4.52 12.33 -1.21
CA VAL A 57 -4.36 12.83 -2.58
C VAL A 57 -5.57 12.48 -3.44
N GLY A 58 -6.41 11.54 -2.99
CA GLY A 58 -7.54 11.04 -3.77
C GLY A 58 -7.09 10.13 -4.91
N ASP A 59 -5.87 9.59 -4.82
CA ASP A 59 -5.29 8.70 -5.81
C ASP A 59 -5.73 7.26 -5.53
N SER A 60 -5.98 6.48 -6.56
CA SER A 60 -6.42 5.10 -6.42
C SER A 60 -5.28 4.11 -6.13
N GLY A 61 -4.10 4.61 -5.78
CA GLY A 61 -2.96 3.75 -5.43
C GLY A 61 -2.09 3.42 -6.64
N ASN A 62 -1.84 4.39 -7.49
CA ASN A 62 -0.97 4.21 -8.66
C ASN A 62 0.50 4.21 -8.27
N HIS A 63 1.29 3.43 -9.01
CA HIS A 63 2.76 3.47 -8.90
C HIS A 63 3.29 4.62 -9.74
N ASN A 64 2.97 5.83 -9.34
CA ASN A 64 3.30 7.03 -10.07
C ASN A 64 4.52 7.75 -9.48
N LYS A 65 4.75 8.99 -9.93
CA LYS A 65 5.88 9.78 -9.48
C LYS A 65 5.83 10.04 -7.98
N LEU A 66 4.65 10.32 -7.45
CA LEU A 66 4.47 10.53 -6.02
C LEU A 66 4.83 9.28 -5.24
N PHE A 67 4.35 8.10 -5.69
CA PHE A 67 4.66 6.83 -5.06
C PHE A 67 6.17 6.64 -4.96
N TYR A 68 6.88 6.78 -6.06
CA TYR A 68 8.33 6.57 -6.08
C TYR A 68 9.12 7.68 -5.40
N SER A 69 8.49 8.81 -5.10
CA SER A 69 9.15 9.88 -4.36
C SER A 69 9.48 9.48 -2.91
N PHE A 70 8.82 8.44 -2.40
CA PHE A 70 9.10 7.91 -1.07
C PHE A 70 10.30 6.97 -1.04
N ARG A 71 10.79 6.54 -2.21
CA ARG A 71 11.90 5.56 -2.28
C ARG A 71 13.14 5.98 -1.50
N PRO A 72 13.66 7.21 -1.64
CA PRO A 72 14.86 7.59 -0.89
C PRO A 72 14.66 7.51 0.61
N LYS A 73 13.50 7.90 1.10
CA LYS A 73 13.19 7.85 2.54
C LYS A 73 13.12 6.41 3.04
N LEU A 74 12.48 5.53 2.28
CA LEU A 74 12.36 4.13 2.65
C LEU A 74 13.72 3.43 2.56
N ASN A 75 14.47 3.67 1.50
CA ASN A 75 15.79 3.07 1.34
C ASN A 75 16.72 3.47 2.50
N LYS A 76 16.58 4.69 2.98
CA LYS A 76 17.39 5.18 4.09
C LYS A 76 17.19 4.39 5.38
N ILE A 77 16.01 3.83 5.57
CA ILE A 77 15.70 3.00 6.75
C ILE A 77 15.72 1.51 6.42
N GLY A 78 16.28 1.14 5.27
CA GLY A 78 16.47 -0.26 4.91
C GLY A 78 15.29 -0.93 4.22
N LEU A 79 14.31 -0.16 3.77
CA LEU A 79 13.16 -0.70 3.04
C LEU A 79 13.31 -0.48 1.55
N ASP A 80 12.85 -1.45 0.77
CA ASP A 80 12.83 -1.37 -0.69
C ASP A 80 11.44 -0.99 -1.18
N LEU A 81 11.43 -0.25 -2.27
CA LEU A 81 10.21 0.19 -2.90
C LEU A 81 10.23 -0.11 -4.39
#